data_5a5b42e817ff61661fee278f2b66e8a8
#
_entry.id   5a5b42e817ff61661fee278f2b66e8a8
#
_cell.length_a   1.000
_cell.length_b   1.000
_cell.length_c   1.000
_cell.angle_alpha   90.00
_cell.angle_beta   90.00
_cell.angle_gamma   90.00
#
_symmetry.space_group_name_H-M   'P 1'
#
loop_
_entity.id
_entity.type
_entity.pdbx_description
1 polymer ?
#
loop_
_entity_poly.entity_id
_entity_poly.type
_entity_poly.pdbx_seq_one_letter_code
_entity_poly.pdbx_strand_id
1 'polypeptide(L)'
;PILIVIADDVGDVSLLSELVKTADRTKSFGVMSGWKVDSYHDFGYLVLDGNKVTSVLEKPGEGNEPSAYVYIGGLFISDSSILCETLEKTVSEKDDVFENTLSALMKNYEFLMHPYVGGDATLKFPWHVLDVMDQLFLRLKSHRGKNVVIKSNVVIEGDVYIEDDVRIYEHTKIVGPAYIGRGSIIGNNNMIRQSHIGEGCVTGFNTDITRSYIGDGCWFHMNYIGDSVLEGDITLGGGAMTANLRFDDGVIGSMVKGEKRNTQKKKLGSIISTGVRIGANTTIMPGVKIGKNTLISSGIVIDQDIPDGSFVKGITNYTIVPNKGKIQPLCRDAFKNKLS
;
A
#
# COMPACT_ATOMS: atom_id res chain seq x y z
N PRO A 1 -1.19 26.12 -23.46
CA PRO A 1 -1.12 24.69 -23.27
C PRO A 1 -1.40 24.31 -21.81
N ILE A 2 -1.79 23.07 -21.57
CA ILE A 2 -2.01 22.51 -20.24
C ILE A 2 -1.44 21.08 -20.17
N LEU A 3 -0.91 20.72 -19.02
CA LEU A 3 -0.56 19.36 -18.67
C LEU A 3 -1.53 18.88 -17.57
N ILE A 4 -2.29 17.85 -17.86
CA ILE A 4 -3.25 17.24 -16.95
C ILE A 4 -2.60 15.98 -16.37
N VAL A 5 -2.65 15.84 -15.05
CA VAL A 5 -2.08 14.70 -14.32
C VAL A 5 -3.19 14.06 -13.51
N ILE A 6 -3.29 12.74 -13.58
CA ILE A 6 -4.22 11.95 -12.76
C ILE A 6 -3.62 11.84 -11.36
N ALA A 7 -4.33 12.34 -10.36
CA ALA A 7 -3.76 12.54 -9.02
C ALA A 7 -3.54 11.25 -8.23
N ASP A 8 -4.23 10.18 -8.58
CA ASP A 8 -4.11 8.85 -7.96
C ASP A 8 -3.13 7.93 -8.69
N ASP A 9 -2.54 8.36 -9.81
CA ASP A 9 -1.50 7.62 -10.53
C ASP A 9 -0.10 8.04 -10.07
N VAL A 10 0.68 7.07 -9.64
CA VAL A 10 2.08 7.25 -9.21
C VAL A 10 3.00 6.60 -10.22
N GLY A 11 3.54 7.41 -11.09
CA GLY A 11 4.45 6.97 -12.16
C GLY A 11 5.80 7.68 -12.11
N ASP A 12 6.58 7.54 -13.19
CA ASP A 12 7.85 8.24 -13.34
C ASP A 12 7.64 9.72 -13.68
N VAL A 13 8.25 10.61 -12.88
CA VAL A 13 8.19 12.06 -13.11
C VAL A 13 8.71 12.45 -14.51
N SER A 14 9.63 11.67 -15.08
CA SER A 14 10.12 11.87 -16.44
C SER A 14 9.02 11.78 -17.50
N LEU A 15 7.95 11.00 -17.26
CA LEU A 15 6.81 10.90 -18.17
C LEU A 15 6.26 12.28 -18.54
N LEU A 16 6.03 13.13 -17.55
CA LEU A 16 5.44 14.45 -17.78
C LEU A 16 6.32 15.32 -18.70
N SER A 17 7.64 15.26 -18.49
CA SER A 17 8.58 15.96 -19.36
C SER A 17 8.64 15.38 -20.78
N GLU A 18 8.49 14.07 -20.93
CA GLU A 18 8.49 13.41 -22.24
C GLU A 18 7.19 13.70 -23.02
N LEU A 19 6.03 13.83 -22.36
CA LEU A 19 4.79 14.27 -23.01
C LEU A 19 4.98 15.66 -23.62
N VAL A 20 5.51 16.61 -22.85
CA VAL A 20 5.78 17.99 -23.33
C VAL A 20 6.76 17.98 -24.49
N LYS A 21 7.90 17.28 -24.38
CA LYS A 21 8.90 17.17 -25.46
C LYS A 21 8.31 16.53 -26.73
N THR A 22 7.45 15.52 -26.56
CA THR A 22 6.79 14.88 -27.69
C THR A 22 5.84 15.87 -28.38
N ALA A 23 5.04 16.62 -27.63
CA ALA A 23 4.17 17.67 -28.18
C ALA A 23 4.96 18.76 -28.91
N ASP A 24 6.05 19.23 -28.33
CA ASP A 24 6.90 20.25 -28.95
C ASP A 24 7.53 19.78 -30.27
N ARG A 25 7.93 18.52 -30.33
CA ARG A 25 8.54 17.91 -31.52
C ARG A 25 7.52 17.67 -32.63
N THR A 26 6.33 17.15 -32.29
CA THR A 26 5.32 16.74 -33.26
C THR A 26 4.34 17.84 -33.64
N LYS A 27 4.24 18.90 -32.81
CA LYS A 27 3.23 19.95 -32.91
C LYS A 27 1.79 19.42 -32.87
N SER A 28 1.58 18.23 -32.31
CA SER A 28 0.27 17.64 -32.11
C SER A 28 -0.57 18.44 -31.12
N PHE A 29 -1.89 18.39 -31.26
CA PHE A 29 -2.81 19.06 -30.34
C PHE A 29 -2.79 18.43 -28.95
N GLY A 30 -2.73 17.11 -28.90
CA GLY A 30 -2.65 16.34 -27.64
C GLY A 30 -1.59 15.24 -27.67
N VAL A 31 -1.00 14.96 -26.52
CA VAL A 31 -0.12 13.79 -26.30
C VAL A 31 -0.56 13.10 -25.03
N MET A 32 -0.91 11.83 -25.14
CA MET A 32 -1.37 10.97 -24.05
C MET A 32 -0.33 9.91 -23.72
N SER A 33 -0.16 9.61 -22.44
CA SER A 33 0.61 8.43 -22.04
C SER A 33 -0.18 7.15 -22.34
N GLY A 34 0.47 6.14 -22.87
CA GLY A 34 -0.08 4.81 -23.08
C GLY A 34 0.76 3.77 -22.35
N TRP A 35 0.20 3.13 -21.34
CA TRP A 35 0.84 2.01 -20.64
C TRP A 35 0.35 0.68 -21.21
N LYS A 36 1.29 -0.17 -21.58
CA LYS A 36 0.97 -1.49 -22.13
C LYS A 36 0.65 -2.45 -21.00
N VAL A 37 -0.53 -3.07 -21.07
CA VAL A 37 -1.00 -4.07 -20.12
C VAL A 37 -1.08 -5.45 -20.74
N ASP A 38 -0.83 -6.49 -19.93
CA ASP A 38 -0.87 -7.90 -20.35
C ASP A 38 -2.20 -8.59 -19.98
N SER A 39 -3.06 -7.92 -19.22
CA SER A 39 -4.39 -8.40 -18.81
C SER A 39 -5.36 -7.24 -18.70
N TYR A 40 -6.66 -7.54 -18.63
CA TYR A 40 -7.67 -6.51 -18.45
C TYR A 40 -7.53 -5.76 -17.13
N HIS A 41 -7.66 -4.44 -17.21
CA HIS A 41 -7.73 -3.52 -16.07
C HIS A 41 -8.90 -2.54 -16.24
N ASP A 42 -9.52 -2.10 -15.16
CA ASP A 42 -10.59 -1.11 -15.13
C ASP A 42 -10.07 0.32 -15.39
N PHE A 43 -9.54 0.56 -16.60
CA PHE A 43 -9.01 1.84 -17.10
C PHE A 43 -9.65 2.26 -18.40
N GLY A 44 -9.40 3.49 -18.82
CA GLY A 44 -9.64 3.95 -20.18
C GLY A 44 -8.64 3.35 -21.16
N TYR A 45 -9.11 2.63 -22.15
CA TYR A 45 -8.29 2.03 -23.22
C TYR A 45 -8.15 2.95 -24.40
N LEU A 46 -6.94 3.05 -24.95
CA LEU A 46 -6.66 3.86 -26.13
C LEU A 46 -7.06 3.11 -27.40
N VAL A 47 -7.87 3.74 -28.26
CA VAL A 47 -8.13 3.26 -29.61
C VAL A 47 -7.08 3.88 -30.54
N LEU A 48 -6.25 3.03 -31.17
CA LEU A 48 -5.05 3.47 -31.87
C LEU A 48 -5.13 3.21 -33.38
N ASP A 49 -4.63 4.18 -34.15
CA ASP A 49 -4.25 4.00 -35.55
C ASP A 49 -2.74 4.31 -35.67
N GLY A 50 -1.91 3.27 -35.65
CA GLY A 50 -0.48 3.41 -35.45
C GLY A 50 -0.15 4.04 -34.09
N ASN A 51 0.44 5.25 -34.10
CA ASN A 51 0.72 6.04 -32.89
C ASN A 51 -0.33 7.12 -32.62
N LYS A 52 -1.31 7.28 -33.49
CA LYS A 52 -2.39 8.24 -33.33
C LYS A 52 -3.49 7.66 -32.45
N VAL A 53 -3.91 8.43 -31.46
CA VAL A 53 -5.08 8.09 -30.63
C VAL A 53 -6.32 8.64 -31.31
N THR A 54 -7.29 7.78 -31.58
CA THR A 54 -8.53 8.14 -32.27
C THR A 54 -9.74 8.22 -31.35
N SER A 55 -9.68 7.54 -30.19
CA SER A 55 -10.71 7.54 -29.17
C SER A 55 -10.15 6.95 -27.87
N VAL A 56 -10.86 7.20 -26.76
CA VAL A 56 -10.66 6.54 -25.47
C VAL A 56 -11.93 5.80 -25.11
N LEU A 57 -11.83 4.52 -24.75
CA LEU A 57 -12.97 3.69 -24.35
C LEU A 57 -12.84 3.33 -22.86
N GLU A 58 -13.69 3.92 -22.03
CA GLU A 58 -13.67 3.72 -20.58
C GLU A 58 -14.24 2.36 -20.22
N LYS A 59 -13.45 1.56 -19.51
CA LYS A 59 -13.81 0.23 -18.95
C LYS A 59 -14.61 -0.65 -19.93
N PRO A 60 -14.03 -1.03 -21.07
CA PRO A 60 -14.77 -1.77 -22.12
C PRO A 60 -15.29 -3.14 -21.68
N GLY A 61 -14.74 -3.69 -20.60
CA GLY A 61 -14.96 -5.05 -20.15
C GLY A 61 -13.95 -6.02 -20.76
N GLU A 62 -13.64 -7.07 -20.01
CA GLU A 62 -12.66 -8.09 -20.40
C GLU A 62 -13.05 -8.74 -21.75
N GLY A 63 -12.09 -8.79 -22.68
CA GLY A 63 -12.27 -9.31 -24.04
C GLY A 63 -12.80 -8.30 -25.05
N ASN A 64 -13.09 -7.05 -24.64
CA ASN A 64 -13.56 -5.97 -25.52
C ASN A 64 -12.55 -4.83 -25.65
N GLU A 65 -11.31 -5.04 -25.21
CA GLU A 65 -10.27 -4.04 -25.25
C GLU A 65 -9.88 -3.68 -26.70
N PRO A 66 -9.91 -2.39 -27.09
CA PRO A 66 -9.57 -1.98 -28.45
C PRO A 66 -8.06 -2.05 -28.73
N SER A 67 -7.24 -2.07 -27.72
CA SER A 67 -5.79 -2.21 -27.79
C SER A 67 -5.22 -2.75 -26.48
N ALA A 68 -3.94 -3.05 -26.44
CA ALA A 68 -3.24 -3.40 -25.20
C ALA A 68 -2.75 -2.16 -24.42
N TYR A 69 -3.17 -0.95 -24.76
CA TYR A 69 -2.72 0.28 -24.11
C TYR A 69 -3.83 0.96 -23.33
N VAL A 70 -3.57 1.23 -22.07
CA VAL A 70 -4.44 2.02 -21.20
C VAL A 70 -3.90 3.43 -21.03
N TYR A 71 -4.80 4.39 -20.85
CA TYR A 71 -4.45 5.76 -20.50
C TYR A 71 -4.16 5.86 -19.01
N ILE A 72 -2.97 6.33 -18.67
CA ILE A 72 -2.52 6.55 -17.29
C ILE A 72 -1.70 7.84 -17.18
N GLY A 73 -1.66 8.41 -15.99
CA GLY A 73 -0.64 9.37 -15.52
C GLY A 73 -0.66 10.76 -16.11
N GLY A 74 -0.81 10.94 -17.42
CA GLY A 74 -0.66 12.28 -17.97
C GLY A 74 -1.16 12.51 -19.39
N LEU A 75 -1.63 13.74 -19.61
CA LEU A 75 -2.10 14.26 -20.89
C LEU A 75 -1.61 15.68 -21.08
N PHE A 76 -0.92 15.94 -22.19
CA PHE A 76 -0.63 17.28 -22.65
C PHE A 76 -1.69 17.72 -23.68
N ILE A 77 -2.17 18.96 -23.59
CA ILE A 77 -3.04 19.62 -24.58
C ILE A 77 -2.49 21.01 -24.90
N SER A 78 -2.36 21.33 -26.19
CA SER A 78 -1.79 22.58 -26.66
C SER A 78 -2.67 23.79 -26.44
N ASP A 79 -4.00 23.63 -26.39
CA ASP A 79 -4.96 24.69 -26.15
C ASP A 79 -6.04 24.26 -25.15
N SER A 80 -5.94 24.80 -23.94
CA SER A 80 -6.88 24.55 -22.85
C SER A 80 -8.27 25.17 -23.07
N SER A 81 -8.38 26.23 -23.84
CA SER A 81 -9.67 26.87 -24.12
C SER A 81 -10.59 25.97 -24.93
N ILE A 82 -10.02 25.33 -25.95
CA ILE A 82 -10.73 24.35 -26.78
C ILE A 82 -11.16 23.13 -25.95
N LEU A 83 -10.31 22.66 -25.02
CA LEU A 83 -10.66 21.59 -24.09
C LEU A 83 -11.87 21.99 -23.22
N CYS A 84 -11.80 23.17 -22.57
CA CYS A 84 -12.87 23.64 -21.68
C CYS A 84 -14.20 23.82 -22.45
N GLU A 85 -14.17 24.46 -23.62
CA GLU A 85 -15.38 24.64 -24.44
C GLU A 85 -16.00 23.32 -24.86
N THR A 86 -15.21 22.29 -25.15
CA THR A 86 -15.70 20.98 -25.52
C THR A 86 -16.24 20.25 -24.31
N LEU A 87 -15.56 20.35 -23.16
CA LEU A 87 -15.98 19.74 -21.89
C LEU A 87 -17.36 20.30 -21.45
N GLU A 88 -17.58 21.61 -21.54
CA GLU A 88 -18.87 22.23 -21.21
C GLU A 88 -20.04 21.75 -22.09
N LYS A 89 -19.74 21.31 -23.31
CA LYS A 89 -20.74 20.82 -24.28
C LYS A 89 -20.95 19.32 -24.20
N THR A 90 -20.06 18.58 -23.52
CA THR A 90 -20.13 17.13 -23.44
C THR A 90 -21.04 16.74 -22.28
N VAL A 91 -22.07 15.94 -22.59
CA VAL A 91 -23.02 15.41 -21.61
C VAL A 91 -22.95 13.89 -21.65
N SER A 92 -22.88 13.26 -20.50
CA SER A 92 -23.00 11.81 -20.32
C SER A 92 -23.77 11.50 -19.05
N GLU A 93 -24.52 10.39 -19.06
CA GLU A 93 -25.17 9.83 -17.87
C GLU A 93 -24.22 8.93 -17.06
N LYS A 94 -23.03 8.65 -17.61
CA LYS A 94 -22.00 7.82 -17.02
C LYS A 94 -20.84 8.69 -16.51
N ASP A 95 -19.98 8.11 -15.71
CA ASP A 95 -18.73 8.72 -15.24
C ASP A 95 -17.64 8.59 -16.32
N ASP A 96 -17.91 9.15 -17.52
CA ASP A 96 -17.04 9.10 -18.70
C ASP A 96 -17.07 10.41 -19.53
N VAL A 97 -17.48 11.54 -18.91
CA VAL A 97 -17.56 12.84 -19.58
C VAL A 97 -16.21 13.27 -20.13
N PHE A 98 -15.13 13.02 -19.38
CA PHE A 98 -13.79 13.42 -19.79
C PHE A 98 -13.31 12.61 -21.02
N GLU A 99 -13.46 11.30 -21.01
CA GLU A 99 -13.10 10.39 -22.10
C GLU A 99 -13.90 10.70 -23.37
N ASN A 100 -15.20 11.00 -23.23
CA ASN A 100 -16.06 11.42 -24.32
C ASN A 100 -15.63 12.77 -24.89
N THR A 101 -15.21 13.71 -24.04
CA THR A 101 -14.64 14.99 -24.45
C THR A 101 -13.37 14.81 -25.27
N LEU A 102 -12.43 13.99 -24.78
CA LEU A 102 -11.21 13.66 -25.51
C LEU A 102 -11.51 13.02 -26.86
N SER A 103 -12.43 12.07 -26.88
CA SER A 103 -12.87 11.39 -28.11
C SER A 103 -13.53 12.33 -29.11
N ALA A 104 -14.25 13.36 -28.63
CA ALA A 104 -14.80 14.41 -29.49
C ALA A 104 -13.71 15.32 -30.08
N LEU A 105 -12.71 15.68 -29.29
CA LEU A 105 -11.56 16.48 -29.74
C LEU A 105 -10.72 15.71 -30.77
N MET A 106 -10.52 14.42 -30.60
CA MET A 106 -9.75 13.57 -31.50
C MET A 106 -10.33 13.46 -32.91
N LYS A 107 -11.61 13.83 -33.12
CA LYS A 107 -12.22 13.91 -34.46
C LYS A 107 -11.69 15.06 -35.28
N ASN A 108 -11.24 16.15 -34.63
CA ASN A 108 -10.83 17.38 -35.27
C ASN A 108 -9.34 17.73 -35.08
N TYR A 109 -8.73 17.12 -34.07
CA TYR A 109 -7.35 17.42 -33.67
C TYR A 109 -6.51 16.14 -33.57
N GLU A 110 -5.23 16.26 -33.84
CA GLU A 110 -4.32 15.14 -33.73
C GLU A 110 -3.90 14.88 -32.28
N PHE A 111 -4.12 13.67 -31.82
CA PHE A 111 -3.62 13.15 -30.54
C PHE A 111 -2.65 12.01 -30.79
N LEU A 112 -1.51 12.02 -30.12
CA LEU A 112 -0.49 10.99 -30.21
C LEU A 112 -0.34 10.27 -28.89
N MET A 113 -0.09 8.97 -28.95
CA MET A 113 0.30 8.18 -27.80
C MET A 113 1.82 8.31 -27.59
N HIS A 114 2.20 8.62 -26.34
CA HIS A 114 3.58 8.44 -25.86
C HIS A 114 3.65 7.12 -25.08
N PRO A 115 4.36 6.09 -25.57
CA PRO A 115 4.45 4.82 -24.87
C PRO A 115 5.19 5.00 -23.55
N TYR A 116 4.57 4.60 -22.48
CA TYR A 116 5.15 4.62 -21.15
C TYR A 116 5.61 3.22 -20.75
N VAL A 117 6.86 3.09 -20.34
CA VAL A 117 7.54 1.81 -20.00
C VAL A 117 7.93 1.76 -18.51
N GLY A 118 7.61 2.79 -17.74
CA GLY A 118 7.88 2.84 -16.30
C GLY A 118 6.93 1.98 -15.47
N GLY A 119 7.27 1.80 -14.21
CA GLY A 119 6.33 1.25 -13.25
C GLY A 119 5.23 2.26 -12.92
N ASP A 120 4.05 1.76 -12.72
CA ASP A 120 2.89 2.55 -12.33
C ASP A 120 2.15 1.89 -11.16
N ALA A 121 1.57 2.72 -10.31
CA ALA A 121 0.69 2.28 -9.25
C ALA A 121 -0.46 3.28 -9.10
N THR A 122 -1.69 2.80 -9.24
CA THR A 122 -2.89 3.62 -9.09
C THR A 122 -3.51 3.43 -7.72
N LEU A 123 -3.72 4.51 -6.98
CA LEU A 123 -4.24 4.48 -5.61
C LEU A 123 -5.78 4.49 -5.59
N LYS A 124 -6.43 3.41 -6.06
CA LYS A 124 -7.91 3.28 -6.05
C LYS A 124 -8.46 2.65 -4.77
N PHE A 125 -7.68 1.79 -4.14
CA PHE A 125 -8.09 1.04 -2.93
C PHE A 125 -7.00 1.11 -1.87
N PRO A 126 -7.34 0.96 -0.58
CA PRO A 126 -6.36 1.09 0.50
C PRO A 126 -5.16 0.14 0.39
N TRP A 127 -5.32 -1.05 -0.17
CA TRP A 127 -4.20 -2.00 -0.37
C TRP A 127 -3.25 -1.58 -1.49
N HIS A 128 -3.63 -0.65 -2.36
CA HIS A 128 -2.73 -0.10 -3.38
C HIS A 128 -1.65 0.81 -2.79
N VAL A 129 -1.78 1.22 -1.51
CA VAL A 129 -0.69 1.90 -0.79
C VAL A 129 0.59 1.07 -0.81
N LEU A 130 0.48 -0.26 -0.76
CA LEU A 130 1.64 -1.15 -0.85
C LEU A 130 2.28 -1.11 -2.25
N ASP A 131 1.48 -1.05 -3.32
CA ASP A 131 1.97 -0.94 -4.69
C ASP A 131 2.67 0.42 -4.92
N VAL A 132 2.07 1.50 -4.40
CA VAL A 132 2.68 2.84 -4.41
C VAL A 132 3.99 2.86 -3.64
N MET A 133 4.04 2.26 -2.46
CA MET A 133 5.26 2.14 -1.66
C MET A 133 6.36 1.40 -2.45
N ASP A 134 6.02 0.29 -3.09
CA ASP A 134 6.97 -0.49 -3.89
C ASP A 134 7.52 0.34 -5.06
N GLN A 135 6.68 1.11 -5.77
CA GLN A 135 7.12 2.01 -6.84
C GLN A 135 8.06 3.12 -6.33
N LEU A 136 7.75 3.72 -5.18
CA LEU A 136 8.62 4.73 -4.57
C LEU A 136 9.96 4.12 -4.13
N PHE A 137 9.94 2.90 -3.65
CA PHE A 137 11.12 2.16 -3.21
C PHE A 137 12.10 1.81 -4.35
N LEU A 138 11.66 1.72 -5.60
CA LEU A 138 12.56 1.54 -6.74
C LEU A 138 13.60 2.67 -6.87
N ARG A 139 13.30 3.84 -6.32
CA ARG A 139 14.17 5.03 -6.36
C ARG A 139 14.85 5.32 -5.02
N LEU A 140 14.51 4.55 -4.00
CA LEU A 140 15.11 4.73 -2.68
C LEU A 140 16.62 4.51 -2.76
N LYS A 141 17.37 5.38 -2.10
CA LYS A 141 18.81 5.22 -1.93
C LYS A 141 19.12 5.23 -0.45
N SER A 142 20.13 4.48 -0.09
CA SER A 142 20.62 4.46 1.29
C SER A 142 20.94 5.86 1.78
N HIS A 143 20.42 6.21 2.95
CA HIS A 143 20.66 7.47 3.64
C HIS A 143 20.74 7.23 5.13
N ARG A 144 21.55 8.06 5.81
CA ARG A 144 21.60 8.09 7.26
C ARG A 144 21.56 9.55 7.72
N GLY A 145 20.48 9.90 8.41
CA GLY A 145 20.25 11.21 8.98
C GLY A 145 21.19 11.57 10.13
N LYS A 146 20.94 12.73 10.73
CA LYS A 146 21.70 13.24 11.89
C LYS A 146 21.24 12.55 13.17
N ASN A 147 22.15 12.47 14.14
CA ASN A 147 21.88 11.91 15.48
C ASN A 147 21.35 10.46 15.47
N VAL A 148 21.55 9.71 14.38
CA VAL A 148 21.14 8.31 14.29
C VAL A 148 22.04 7.45 15.17
N VAL A 149 21.42 6.70 16.09
CA VAL A 149 22.08 5.75 16.97
C VAL A 149 21.83 4.33 16.50
N ILE A 150 22.86 3.63 16.08
CA ILE A 150 22.81 2.21 15.73
C ILE A 150 23.67 1.45 16.73
N LYS A 151 23.05 0.55 17.49
CA LYS A 151 23.70 -0.25 18.54
C LYS A 151 24.46 -1.44 17.92
N SER A 152 25.16 -2.18 18.78
CA SER A 152 25.97 -3.34 18.35
C SER A 152 25.11 -4.45 17.74
N ASN A 153 25.71 -5.24 16.84
CA ASN A 153 25.09 -6.40 16.18
C ASN A 153 23.80 -6.07 15.39
N VAL A 154 23.61 -4.81 15.00
CA VAL A 154 22.57 -4.44 14.00
C VAL A 154 23.10 -4.76 12.63
N VAL A 155 22.28 -5.40 11.81
CA VAL A 155 22.58 -5.75 10.41
C VAL A 155 21.66 -4.97 9.49
N ILE A 156 22.22 -4.24 8.52
CA ILE A 156 21.47 -3.50 7.50
C ILE A 156 21.92 -3.99 6.14
N GLU A 157 20.99 -4.48 5.33
CA GLU A 157 21.21 -5.01 3.97
C GLU A 157 20.37 -4.26 2.95
N GLY A 158 20.91 -3.97 1.77
CA GLY A 158 20.22 -3.26 0.70
C GLY A 158 20.05 -1.75 0.97
N ASP A 159 19.21 -1.10 0.17
CA ASP A 159 18.95 0.33 0.30
C ASP A 159 18.01 0.62 1.47
N VAL A 160 18.51 1.28 2.51
CA VAL A 160 17.75 1.70 3.68
C VAL A 160 17.90 3.21 3.91
N TYR A 161 16.78 3.92 3.92
CA TYR A 161 16.72 5.33 4.22
C TYR A 161 16.37 5.52 5.70
N ILE A 162 17.27 6.10 6.47
CA ILE A 162 17.11 6.35 7.92
C ILE A 162 17.13 7.85 8.14
N GLU A 163 16.02 8.38 8.64
CA GLU A 163 15.84 9.79 8.98
C GLU A 163 16.65 10.20 10.25
N ASP A 164 16.56 11.50 10.58
CA ASP A 164 17.18 12.08 11.76
C ASP A 164 16.63 11.48 13.07
N ASP A 165 17.47 11.45 14.12
CA ASP A 165 17.13 11.08 15.51
C ASP A 165 16.61 9.63 15.69
N VAL A 166 16.76 8.77 14.70
CA VAL A 166 16.38 7.35 14.78
C VAL A 166 17.31 6.58 15.69
N ARG A 167 16.75 5.65 16.47
CA ARG A 167 17.51 4.73 17.35
C ARG A 167 17.20 3.29 16.98
N ILE A 168 18.24 2.51 16.67
CA ILE A 168 18.13 1.08 16.33
C ILE A 168 18.93 0.29 17.35
N TYR A 169 18.24 -0.62 18.04
CA TYR A 169 18.81 -1.39 19.14
C TYR A 169 19.37 -2.73 18.68
N GLU A 170 20.08 -3.40 19.60
CA GLU A 170 20.92 -4.56 19.34
C GLU A 170 20.17 -5.73 18.69
N HIS A 171 20.89 -6.48 17.84
CA HIS A 171 20.43 -7.70 17.17
C HIS A 171 19.25 -7.50 16.19
N THR A 172 18.96 -6.25 15.83
CA THR A 172 17.97 -5.94 14.80
C THR A 172 18.55 -6.15 13.43
N LYS A 173 17.75 -6.75 12.52
CA LYS A 173 18.07 -6.85 11.10
C LYS A 173 17.07 -6.02 10.28
N ILE A 174 17.61 -5.16 9.40
CA ILE A 174 16.80 -4.38 8.43
C ILE A 174 17.26 -4.78 7.04
N VAL A 175 16.29 -5.18 6.21
CA VAL A 175 16.52 -5.56 4.81
C VAL A 175 15.75 -4.60 3.91
N GLY A 176 16.47 -3.83 3.12
CA GLY A 176 15.92 -2.88 2.16
C GLY A 176 15.24 -3.54 0.93
N PRO A 177 14.56 -2.73 0.14
CA PRO A 177 14.35 -1.31 0.37
C PRO A 177 13.50 -1.05 1.61
N ALA A 178 13.94 -0.11 2.47
CA ALA A 178 13.20 0.23 3.69
C ALA A 178 13.39 1.70 4.07
N TYR A 179 12.35 2.29 4.63
CA TYR A 179 12.37 3.66 5.14
C TYR A 179 12.06 3.66 6.64
N ILE A 180 12.86 4.40 7.41
CA ILE A 180 12.69 4.57 8.87
C ILE A 180 12.57 6.07 9.15
N GLY A 181 11.37 6.50 9.54
CA GLY A 181 11.02 7.89 9.79
C GLY A 181 11.65 8.47 11.05
N ARG A 182 11.73 9.79 11.05
CA ARG A 182 12.39 10.60 12.08
C ARG A 182 11.95 10.25 13.50
N GLY A 183 12.91 10.18 14.40
CA GLY A 183 12.66 9.99 15.83
C GLY A 183 12.14 8.59 16.20
N SER A 184 12.04 7.67 15.23
CA SER A 184 11.56 6.32 15.50
C SER A 184 12.56 5.48 16.29
N ILE A 185 12.03 4.58 17.11
CA ILE A 185 12.78 3.67 17.96
C ILE A 185 12.54 2.24 17.52
N ILE A 186 13.54 1.62 16.93
CA ILE A 186 13.52 0.22 16.55
C ILE A 186 14.16 -0.59 17.69
N GLY A 187 13.35 -1.35 18.40
CA GLY A 187 13.76 -2.13 19.58
C GLY A 187 14.69 -3.28 19.25
N ASN A 188 15.05 -4.06 20.27
CA ASN A 188 15.97 -5.19 20.11
C ASN A 188 15.35 -6.36 19.35
N ASN A 189 16.19 -7.14 18.64
CA ASN A 189 15.81 -8.37 17.95
C ASN A 189 14.67 -8.19 16.92
N ASN A 190 14.53 -7.02 16.34
CA ASN A 190 13.53 -6.80 15.29
C ASN A 190 14.01 -7.32 13.94
N MET A 191 13.02 -7.71 13.10
CA MET A 191 13.22 -7.96 11.69
C MET A 191 12.35 -6.99 10.89
N ILE A 192 12.96 -6.09 10.12
CA ILE A 192 12.24 -5.16 9.24
C ILE A 192 12.66 -5.43 7.82
N ARG A 193 11.70 -5.70 6.93
CA ARG A 193 11.98 -6.07 5.55
C ARG A 193 11.04 -5.32 4.60
N GLN A 194 11.62 -4.61 3.62
CA GLN A 194 10.88 -3.99 2.52
C GLN A 194 9.65 -3.21 3.01
N SER A 195 9.86 -2.37 4.03
CA SER A 195 8.76 -1.71 4.75
C SER A 195 9.04 -0.23 4.98
N HIS A 196 7.96 0.53 5.05
CA HIS A 196 7.96 1.92 5.48
C HIS A 196 7.58 1.98 6.96
N ILE A 197 8.40 2.63 7.77
CA ILE A 197 8.11 2.97 9.17
C ILE A 197 8.06 4.49 9.25
N GLY A 198 6.92 5.05 9.62
CA GLY A 198 6.70 6.49 9.76
C GLY A 198 7.48 7.14 10.90
N GLU A 199 7.24 8.43 11.11
CA GLU A 199 7.90 9.21 12.15
C GLU A 199 7.40 8.83 13.55
N GLY A 200 8.28 8.89 14.56
CA GLY A 200 7.93 8.70 15.97
C GLY A 200 7.39 7.31 16.33
N CYS A 201 7.63 6.30 15.50
CA CYS A 201 7.20 4.94 15.78
C CYS A 201 8.10 4.23 16.82
N VAL A 202 7.50 3.30 17.57
CA VAL A 202 8.23 2.42 18.49
C VAL A 202 7.88 0.98 18.20
N THR A 203 8.86 0.15 17.82
CA THR A 203 8.59 -1.26 17.45
C THR A 203 8.74 -2.25 18.60
N GLY A 204 9.11 -1.79 19.80
CA GLY A 204 9.34 -2.68 20.92
C GLY A 204 10.47 -3.69 20.64
N PHE A 205 10.40 -4.88 21.24
CA PHE A 205 11.38 -5.92 20.97
C PHE A 205 10.75 -7.11 20.24
N ASN A 206 11.57 -7.87 19.50
CA ASN A 206 11.15 -9.10 18.82
C ASN A 206 9.91 -8.90 17.91
N THR A 207 9.89 -7.81 17.15
CA THR A 207 8.83 -7.48 16.19
C THR A 207 9.32 -7.77 14.77
N ASP A 208 8.50 -8.47 13.97
CA ASP A 208 8.74 -8.72 12.54
C ASP A 208 7.76 -7.89 11.70
N ILE A 209 8.29 -6.95 10.90
CA ILE A 209 7.52 -6.13 9.97
C ILE A 209 8.01 -6.43 8.56
N THR A 210 7.12 -6.85 7.69
CA THR A 210 7.51 -7.22 6.33
C THR A 210 6.53 -6.69 5.29
N ARG A 211 7.05 -6.03 4.24
CA ARG A 211 6.30 -5.45 3.11
C ARG A 211 5.07 -4.68 3.55
N SER A 212 5.25 -3.84 4.56
CA SER A 212 4.14 -3.13 5.21
C SER A 212 4.39 -1.62 5.20
N TYR A 213 3.31 -0.87 5.05
CA TYR A 213 3.29 0.57 5.27
C TYR A 213 2.81 0.85 6.69
N ILE A 214 3.66 1.47 7.49
CA ILE A 214 3.36 1.92 8.83
C ILE A 214 3.44 3.45 8.83
N GLY A 215 2.33 4.12 9.09
CA GLY A 215 2.27 5.57 9.28
C GLY A 215 2.80 5.99 10.64
N ASP A 216 2.74 7.30 10.90
CA ASP A 216 3.40 7.92 12.05
C ASP A 216 2.80 7.52 13.40
N GLY A 217 3.62 7.60 14.45
CA GLY A 217 3.19 7.47 15.84
C GLY A 217 2.69 6.09 16.26
N CYS A 218 3.03 5.04 15.53
CA CYS A 218 2.63 3.68 15.88
C CYS A 218 3.49 3.09 17.00
N TRP A 219 2.87 2.25 17.84
CA TRP A 219 3.53 1.61 18.98
C TRP A 219 3.25 0.11 19.04
N PHE A 220 4.31 -0.70 19.00
CA PHE A 220 4.24 -2.15 18.92
C PHE A 220 4.99 -2.86 20.04
N HIS A 221 4.60 -4.12 20.33
CA HIS A 221 5.18 -4.99 21.33
C HIS A 221 5.19 -6.43 20.86
N MET A 222 6.32 -6.96 20.40
CA MET A 222 6.45 -8.35 19.99
C MET A 222 5.34 -8.78 19.02
N ASN A 223 5.31 -8.17 17.84
CA ASN A 223 4.25 -8.33 16.86
C ASN A 223 4.77 -8.94 15.56
N TYR A 224 3.88 -9.58 14.80
CA TYR A 224 4.06 -9.84 13.38
C TYR A 224 3.13 -8.94 12.56
N ILE A 225 3.70 -8.16 11.64
CA ILE A 225 2.96 -7.26 10.74
C ILE A 225 3.42 -7.54 9.32
N GLY A 226 2.60 -8.25 8.56
CA GLY A 226 2.93 -8.66 7.19
C GLY A 226 1.97 -8.07 6.17
N ASP A 227 2.52 -7.52 5.06
CA ASP A 227 1.77 -7.05 3.89
C ASP A 227 0.55 -6.17 4.27
N SER A 228 0.74 -5.27 5.24
CA SER A 228 -0.33 -4.51 5.89
C SER A 228 -0.17 -3.00 5.68
N VAL A 229 -1.29 -2.29 5.76
CA VAL A 229 -1.34 -0.82 5.73
C VAL A 229 -1.86 -0.33 7.07
N LEU A 230 -1.03 0.36 7.84
CA LEU A 230 -1.36 0.99 9.10
C LEU A 230 -1.26 2.51 8.92
N GLU A 231 -2.39 3.23 9.03
CA GLU A 231 -2.46 4.65 8.69
C GLU A 231 -1.66 5.55 9.64
N GLY A 232 -1.66 5.25 10.93
CA GLY A 232 -0.90 5.99 11.95
C GLY A 232 -1.59 6.01 13.32
N ASP A 233 -0.88 6.42 14.36
CA ASP A 233 -1.38 6.44 15.76
C ASP A 233 -2.05 5.11 16.16
N ILE A 234 -1.39 3.99 15.89
CA ILE A 234 -1.91 2.65 16.16
C ILE A 234 -1.07 1.98 17.24
N THR A 235 -1.73 1.33 18.20
CA THR A 235 -1.05 0.51 19.21
C THR A 235 -1.46 -0.94 19.07
N LEU A 236 -0.46 -1.83 18.96
CA LEU A 236 -0.66 -3.29 19.01
C LEU A 236 -0.10 -3.84 20.32
N GLY A 237 -0.95 -4.48 21.11
CA GLY A 237 -0.53 -5.22 22.30
C GLY A 237 0.36 -6.40 21.95
N GLY A 238 1.13 -6.89 22.91
CA GLY A 238 2.08 -7.99 22.70
C GLY A 238 1.41 -9.25 22.13
N GLY A 239 2.03 -9.85 21.13
CA GLY A 239 1.50 -11.03 20.43
C GLY A 239 0.35 -10.78 19.46
N ALA A 240 -0.13 -9.54 19.33
CA ALA A 240 -1.10 -9.22 18.26
C ALA A 240 -0.41 -9.33 16.89
N MET A 241 -1.16 -9.83 15.88
CA MET A 241 -0.59 -10.04 14.56
C MET A 241 -1.59 -9.79 13.43
N THR A 242 -1.05 -9.42 12.25
CA THR A 242 -1.81 -9.39 11.00
C THR A 242 -1.46 -10.62 10.16
N ALA A 243 -2.38 -11.60 10.08
CA ALA A 243 -2.22 -12.72 9.17
C ALA A 243 -2.32 -12.23 7.72
N ASN A 244 -1.43 -12.69 6.84
CA ASN A 244 -1.27 -12.15 5.49
C ASN A 244 -1.37 -13.19 4.37
N LEU A 245 -1.72 -14.44 4.69
CA LEU A 245 -1.82 -15.53 3.75
C LEU A 245 -3.08 -16.36 4.02
N ARG A 246 -3.74 -16.81 2.97
CA ARG A 246 -4.83 -17.81 3.06
C ARG A 246 -4.25 -19.23 3.12
N PHE A 247 -4.97 -20.15 3.75
CA PHE A 247 -4.55 -21.55 3.84
C PHE A 247 -4.51 -22.27 2.49
N ASP A 248 -5.25 -21.76 1.50
CA ASP A 248 -5.32 -22.32 0.13
C ASP A 248 -4.39 -21.59 -0.86
N ASP A 249 -3.51 -20.72 -0.38
CA ASP A 249 -2.63 -19.86 -1.18
C ASP A 249 -3.36 -19.03 -2.27
N GLY A 250 -4.67 -18.89 -2.13
CA GLY A 250 -5.54 -18.16 -3.06
C GLY A 250 -5.40 -16.64 -2.93
N VAL A 251 -5.99 -15.93 -3.88
CA VAL A 251 -6.07 -14.46 -3.86
C VAL A 251 -6.97 -14.00 -2.71
N ILE A 252 -6.51 -12.97 -2.01
CA ILE A 252 -7.22 -12.37 -0.88
C ILE A 252 -8.26 -11.37 -1.42
N GLY A 253 -9.49 -11.46 -0.94
CA GLY A 253 -10.52 -10.48 -1.21
C GLY A 253 -10.67 -9.52 -0.03
N SER A 254 -11.05 -8.27 -0.32
CA SER A 254 -11.40 -7.27 0.70
C SER A 254 -12.76 -6.64 0.39
N MET A 255 -13.51 -6.28 1.42
CA MET A 255 -14.85 -5.69 1.24
C MET A 255 -14.76 -4.23 0.82
N VAL A 256 -15.51 -3.81 -0.19
CA VAL A 256 -15.62 -2.41 -0.63
C VAL A 256 -17.09 -2.11 -0.89
N LYS A 257 -17.66 -1.16 -0.15
CA LYS A 257 -19.08 -0.76 -0.28
C LYS A 257 -20.05 -1.94 -0.26
N GLY A 258 -19.78 -2.94 0.60
CA GLY A 258 -20.62 -4.13 0.76
C GLY A 258 -20.35 -5.27 -0.23
N GLU A 259 -19.46 -5.10 -1.20
CA GLU A 259 -19.06 -6.13 -2.17
C GLU A 259 -17.64 -6.61 -1.90
N LYS A 260 -17.40 -7.91 -2.07
CA LYS A 260 -16.06 -8.48 -1.96
C LYS A 260 -15.30 -8.26 -3.27
N ARG A 261 -14.26 -7.42 -3.23
CA ARG A 261 -13.37 -7.14 -4.36
C ARG A 261 -12.16 -8.05 -4.33
N ASN A 262 -11.75 -8.51 -5.49
CA ASN A 262 -10.50 -9.20 -5.70
C ASN A 262 -9.34 -8.19 -5.60
N THR A 263 -8.40 -8.40 -4.67
CA THR A 263 -7.26 -7.49 -4.49
C THR A 263 -6.10 -7.79 -5.43
N GLN A 264 -6.17 -8.89 -6.18
CA GLN A 264 -5.09 -9.47 -7.00
C GLN A 264 -3.84 -9.88 -6.19
N LYS A 265 -3.89 -9.78 -4.85
CA LYS A 265 -2.79 -10.10 -3.96
C LYS A 265 -2.98 -11.48 -3.30
N LYS A 266 -1.98 -12.33 -3.41
CA LYS A 266 -1.90 -13.60 -2.65
C LYS A 266 -1.43 -13.39 -1.22
N LYS A 267 -0.73 -12.28 -0.96
CA LYS A 267 -0.34 -11.82 0.37
C LYS A 267 -0.90 -10.43 0.61
N LEU A 268 -1.74 -10.31 1.61
CA LEU A 268 -2.30 -9.05 2.10
C LEU A 268 -2.72 -9.27 3.55
N GLY A 269 -2.14 -8.48 4.44
CA GLY A 269 -2.54 -8.45 5.85
C GLY A 269 -3.79 -7.62 6.05
N SER A 270 -3.70 -6.64 6.91
CA SER A 270 -4.84 -5.82 7.31
C SER A 270 -4.64 -4.36 6.91
N ILE A 271 -5.75 -3.66 6.73
CA ILE A 271 -5.76 -2.21 6.58
C ILE A 271 -6.34 -1.63 7.88
N ILE A 272 -5.53 -0.87 8.62
CA ILE A 272 -5.90 -0.35 9.93
C ILE A 272 -5.84 1.18 9.89
N SER A 273 -7.00 1.79 10.13
CA SER A 273 -7.12 3.25 10.17
C SER A 273 -6.54 3.85 11.46
N THR A 274 -6.43 5.17 11.47
CA THR A 274 -5.80 5.93 12.56
C THR A 274 -6.52 5.77 13.90
N GLY A 275 -5.79 5.91 14.99
CA GLY A 275 -6.33 5.93 16.36
C GLY A 275 -6.78 4.57 16.90
N VAL A 276 -6.37 3.46 16.27
CA VAL A 276 -6.79 2.11 16.66
C VAL A 276 -5.90 1.55 17.78
N ARG A 277 -6.52 0.88 18.74
CA ARG A 277 -5.84 0.18 19.86
C ARG A 277 -6.24 -1.28 19.88
N ILE A 278 -5.29 -2.18 19.73
CA ILE A 278 -5.53 -3.63 19.63
C ILE A 278 -4.91 -4.33 20.85
N GLY A 279 -5.72 -5.10 21.55
CA GLY A 279 -5.30 -5.87 22.72
C GLY A 279 -4.33 -7.00 22.40
N ALA A 280 -3.63 -7.47 23.42
CA ALA A 280 -2.63 -8.53 23.27
C ALA A 280 -3.21 -9.84 22.71
N ASN A 281 -2.39 -10.61 21.98
CA ASN A 281 -2.74 -11.91 21.39
C ASN A 281 -3.99 -11.87 20.48
N THR A 282 -4.24 -10.74 19.83
CA THR A 282 -5.32 -10.61 18.84
C THR A 282 -4.77 -10.92 17.46
N THR A 283 -5.50 -11.73 16.69
CA THR A 283 -5.16 -12.03 15.30
C THR A 283 -6.16 -11.32 14.37
N ILE A 284 -5.65 -10.59 13.39
CA ILE A 284 -6.46 -9.99 12.34
C ILE A 284 -6.25 -10.77 11.06
N MET A 285 -7.36 -11.24 10.45
CA MET A 285 -7.32 -12.11 9.28
C MET A 285 -7.01 -11.32 7.99
N PRO A 286 -6.51 -12.01 6.93
CA PRO A 286 -6.10 -11.37 5.69
C PRO A 286 -7.23 -10.56 5.02
N GLY A 287 -6.91 -9.33 4.58
CA GLY A 287 -7.82 -8.46 3.86
C GLY A 287 -8.85 -7.72 4.70
N VAL A 288 -8.82 -7.90 6.03
CA VAL A 288 -9.73 -7.23 6.97
C VAL A 288 -9.34 -5.75 7.12
N LYS A 289 -10.36 -4.88 7.22
CA LYS A 289 -10.21 -3.46 7.51
C LYS A 289 -10.72 -3.11 8.90
N ILE A 290 -9.95 -2.28 9.62
CA ILE A 290 -10.32 -1.77 10.95
C ILE A 290 -10.51 -0.25 10.84
N GLY A 291 -11.72 0.20 11.13
CA GLY A 291 -12.08 1.62 11.09
C GLY A 291 -11.41 2.44 12.19
N LYS A 292 -11.33 3.75 11.96
CA LYS A 292 -10.63 4.70 12.84
C LYS A 292 -11.20 4.72 14.26
N ASN A 293 -10.36 5.07 15.24
CA ASN A 293 -10.73 5.22 16.65
C ASN A 293 -11.41 3.97 17.23
N THR A 294 -11.00 2.78 16.79
CA THR A 294 -11.53 1.49 17.22
C THR A 294 -10.69 0.88 18.34
N LEU A 295 -11.35 0.30 19.32
CA LEU A 295 -10.73 -0.48 20.38
C LEU A 295 -11.05 -1.96 20.19
N ILE A 296 -10.05 -2.83 20.30
CA ILE A 296 -10.22 -4.28 20.18
C ILE A 296 -9.64 -4.94 21.43
N SER A 297 -10.46 -5.76 22.11
CA SER A 297 -10.02 -6.47 23.31
C SER A 297 -9.03 -7.58 22.97
N SER A 298 -8.30 -8.04 23.99
CA SER A 298 -7.27 -9.07 23.84
C SER A 298 -7.83 -10.46 23.52
N GLY A 299 -7.00 -11.28 22.85
CA GLY A 299 -7.22 -12.73 22.73
C GLY A 299 -8.33 -13.13 21.75
N ILE A 300 -8.64 -12.29 20.76
CA ILE A 300 -9.70 -12.58 19.78
C ILE A 300 -9.16 -12.66 18.35
N VAL A 301 -9.94 -13.32 17.50
CA VAL A 301 -9.68 -13.37 16.04
C VAL A 301 -10.69 -12.45 15.34
N ILE A 302 -10.19 -11.52 14.54
CA ILE A 302 -10.99 -10.59 13.73
C ILE A 302 -10.97 -11.07 12.30
N ASP A 303 -12.11 -11.54 11.80
CA ASP A 303 -12.28 -12.14 10.47
C ASP A 303 -13.25 -11.35 9.55
N GLN A 304 -13.72 -10.18 10.03
CA GLN A 304 -14.58 -9.26 9.28
C GLN A 304 -14.18 -7.81 9.52
N ASP A 305 -14.59 -6.94 8.61
CA ASP A 305 -14.34 -5.50 8.73
C ASP A 305 -15.02 -4.91 9.97
N ILE A 306 -14.31 -4.02 10.65
CA ILE A 306 -14.81 -3.33 11.85
C ILE A 306 -15.07 -1.86 11.50
N PRO A 307 -16.28 -1.34 11.73
CA PRO A 307 -16.60 0.06 11.48
C PRO A 307 -15.83 1.03 12.40
N ASP A 308 -15.79 2.29 11.99
CA ASP A 308 -15.22 3.39 12.78
C ASP A 308 -15.83 3.46 14.18
N GLY A 309 -15.03 3.86 15.17
CA GLY A 309 -15.48 4.14 16.54
C GLY A 309 -16.01 2.93 17.30
N SER A 310 -15.67 1.72 16.89
CA SER A 310 -16.16 0.48 17.49
C SER A 310 -15.37 0.09 18.75
N PHE A 311 -16.03 -0.60 19.67
CA PHE A 311 -15.34 -1.38 20.70
C PHE A 311 -15.68 -2.87 20.53
N VAL A 312 -14.74 -3.65 20.02
CA VAL A 312 -14.88 -5.09 19.82
C VAL A 312 -14.50 -5.82 21.11
N LYS A 313 -15.45 -6.51 21.69
CA LYS A 313 -15.25 -7.32 22.92
C LYS A 313 -15.32 -8.81 22.57
N GLY A 314 -14.30 -9.55 22.92
CA GLY A 314 -14.32 -11.01 22.89
C GLY A 314 -15.17 -11.57 24.04
N ILE A 315 -15.89 -12.64 23.78
CA ILE A 315 -16.57 -13.44 24.82
C ILE A 315 -15.70 -14.68 25.05
N THR A 316 -15.07 -14.74 26.22
CA THR A 316 -14.27 -15.91 26.60
C THR A 316 -15.10 -16.76 27.58
N ASN A 317 -15.47 -17.95 27.17
CA ASN A 317 -16.13 -18.92 28.04
C ASN A 317 -15.07 -19.86 28.61
N TYR A 318 -14.99 -19.94 29.94
CA TYR A 318 -14.16 -20.93 30.62
C TYR A 318 -14.88 -21.47 31.85
N THR A 319 -14.55 -22.69 32.23
CA THR A 319 -15.10 -23.33 33.42
C THR A 319 -14.02 -23.45 34.49
N ILE A 320 -14.33 -22.99 35.70
CA ILE A 320 -13.43 -23.16 36.85
C ILE A 320 -13.90 -24.40 37.60
N VAL A 321 -13.00 -25.37 37.72
CA VAL A 321 -13.23 -26.60 38.46
C VAL A 321 -12.12 -26.80 39.49
N PRO A 322 -12.38 -27.44 40.65
CA PRO A 322 -11.34 -27.79 41.61
C PRO A 322 -10.25 -28.63 40.94
N ASN A 323 -8.99 -28.28 41.14
CA ASN A 323 -7.88 -29.10 40.70
C ASN A 323 -7.78 -30.39 41.57
N LYS A 324 -8.07 -31.55 40.99
CA LYS A 324 -7.93 -32.83 41.63
C LYS A 324 -6.53 -33.49 41.40
N GLY A 325 -5.70 -32.82 40.59
CA GLY A 325 -4.33 -33.29 40.33
C GLY A 325 -3.38 -32.95 41.49
N LYS A 326 -2.50 -33.88 41.83
CA LYS A 326 -1.40 -33.59 42.77
C LYS A 326 -0.28 -32.86 42.03
N ILE A 327 0.02 -31.63 42.46
CA ILE A 327 1.20 -30.92 41.97
C ILE A 327 2.41 -31.51 42.68
N GLN A 328 3.24 -32.24 41.93
CA GLN A 328 4.53 -32.70 42.43
C GLN A 328 5.50 -31.51 42.50
N PRO A 329 6.32 -31.42 43.60
CA PRO A 329 7.41 -30.45 43.61
C PRO A 329 8.39 -30.75 42.47
N LEU A 330 8.55 -29.82 41.57
CA LEU A 330 9.51 -29.94 40.48
C LEU A 330 10.93 -29.78 41.06
N CYS A 331 11.68 -30.90 41.16
CA CYS A 331 13.13 -30.83 41.37
C CYS A 331 13.78 -30.34 40.07
N ARG A 332 13.94 -29.03 39.94
CA ARG A 332 14.53 -28.40 38.76
C ARG A 332 16.04 -28.39 38.73
N ASP A 333 16.69 -28.85 39.82
CA ASP A 333 18.14 -28.82 39.94
C ASP A 333 18.84 -29.75 38.95
N ALA A 334 18.24 -30.89 38.65
CA ALA A 334 18.73 -31.78 37.63
C ALA A 334 18.67 -31.20 36.20
N PHE A 335 17.77 -30.19 35.94
CA PHE A 335 17.72 -29.48 34.68
C PHE A 335 18.68 -28.28 34.65
N LYS A 336 18.85 -27.55 35.77
CA LYS A 336 19.81 -26.46 35.88
C LYS A 336 21.21 -26.90 35.55
N ASN A 337 21.63 -28.07 36.06
CA ASN A 337 22.97 -28.63 35.85
C ASN A 337 23.21 -29.12 34.41
N LYS A 338 22.17 -29.14 33.54
CA LYS A 338 22.29 -29.46 32.09
C LYS A 338 22.34 -28.19 31.23
N LEU A 339 22.08 -27.00 31.81
CA LEU A 339 22.04 -25.72 31.11
C LEU A 339 23.28 -24.86 31.42
N SER A 340 24.18 -25.32 32.29
CA SER A 340 25.47 -24.68 32.65
C SER A 340 26.61 -25.14 31.74
#